data_a07c5fadfc5727da32c452f8ec88309b
#
_entry.id   a07c5fadfc5727da32c452f8ec88309b
#
_cell.length_a   1.000
_cell.length_b   1.000
_cell.length_c   1.000
_cell.angle_alpha   90.00
_cell.angle_beta   90.00
_cell.angle_gamma   90.00
#
_symmetry.space_group_name_H-M   'P 1'
#
loop_
_entity.id
_entity.type
_entity.pdbx_description
1 polymer ?
#
loop_
_entity_poly.entity_id
_entity_poly.type
_entity_poly.pdbx_seq_one_letter_code
_entity_poly.pdbx_strand_id
1 'polypeptide(L)'
;MRMRFKQMPNGVGSYAVSNATRWFYALFCLFIGLGFASVLIDGGLTTPSIVPLALFIVSLIGLGYRESWMFDPHTHTVTYTIGFYGLVKRETYPAPSIQMLEITHFVRGSSPHETNVRPRGRNKAMLVFSLHMQDDSTKDIEILPERTSGGRTEAAAQALAAIMDLPFHADREPDIYQSVSVRDV
;
A
#
# COMPACT_ATOMS: atom_id res chain seq x y z
N MET A 1 0.49 -2.58 -4.85
CA MET A 1 -0.98 -2.61 -4.66
C MET A 1 -1.33 -1.43 -3.78
N ARG A 2 -2.53 -0.86 -3.91
CA ARG A 2 -2.89 0.35 -3.17
C ARG A 2 -3.69 -0.01 -1.93
N MET A 3 -3.25 0.46 -0.77
CA MET A 3 -3.99 0.29 0.48
C MET A 3 -5.07 1.36 0.64
N ARG A 4 -6.09 1.07 1.43
CA ARG A 4 -7.16 2.00 1.77
C ARG A 4 -7.47 1.92 3.25
N PHE A 5 -7.66 3.08 3.85
CA PHE A 5 -8.18 3.20 5.20
C PHE A 5 -9.68 2.96 5.22
N LYS A 6 -10.12 2.22 6.24
CA LYS A 6 -11.52 2.02 6.57
C LYS A 6 -11.68 1.94 8.08
N GLN A 7 -12.51 2.79 8.65
CA GLN A 7 -12.92 2.65 10.03
C GLN A 7 -14.10 1.69 10.13
N MET A 8 -14.00 0.72 11.03
CA MET A 8 -15.06 -0.24 11.31
C MET A 8 -16.05 0.33 12.33
N PRO A 9 -17.32 -0.17 12.37
CA PRO A 9 -18.33 0.32 13.32
C PRO A 9 -17.94 0.17 14.79
N ASN A 10 -17.04 -0.77 15.10
CA ASN A 10 -16.48 -1.01 16.44
C ASN A 10 -15.29 -0.10 16.79
N GLY A 11 -15.02 0.95 16.02
CA GLY A 11 -13.92 1.87 16.28
C GLY A 11 -12.54 1.40 15.79
N VAL A 12 -12.42 0.15 15.32
CA VAL A 12 -11.16 -0.40 14.81
C VAL A 12 -10.80 0.25 13.47
N GLY A 13 -9.54 0.71 13.34
CA GLY A 13 -8.97 1.19 12.09
C GLY A 13 -8.41 0.02 11.26
N SER A 14 -8.75 -0.04 9.98
CA SER A 14 -8.19 -1.01 9.05
C SER A 14 -7.53 -0.29 7.87
N TYR A 15 -6.28 -0.63 7.59
CA TYR A 15 -5.54 -0.16 6.43
C TYR A 15 -5.11 -1.38 5.60
N ALA A 16 -5.79 -1.61 4.49
CA ALA A 16 -5.69 -2.87 3.76
C ALA A 16 -5.72 -2.68 2.25
N VAL A 17 -5.21 -3.67 1.53
CA VAL A 17 -5.30 -3.73 0.07
C VAL A 17 -6.76 -3.64 -0.36
N SER A 18 -7.02 -2.72 -1.30
CA SER A 18 -8.36 -2.42 -1.80
C SER A 18 -9.04 -3.65 -2.42
N ASN A 19 -10.30 -3.88 -2.06
CA ASN A 19 -11.13 -4.92 -2.69
C ASN A 19 -11.28 -4.69 -4.21
N ALA A 20 -11.27 -3.43 -4.67
CA ALA A 20 -11.32 -3.12 -6.09
C ALA A 20 -10.14 -3.74 -6.87
N THR A 21 -8.94 -3.76 -6.28
CA THR A 21 -7.77 -4.42 -6.87
C THR A 21 -8.00 -5.92 -7.03
N ARG A 22 -8.62 -6.56 -6.04
CA ARG A 22 -8.94 -7.99 -6.08
C ARG A 22 -10.00 -8.32 -7.13
N TRP A 23 -11.06 -7.50 -7.22
CA TRP A 23 -12.07 -7.64 -8.26
C TRP A 23 -11.48 -7.49 -9.66
N PHE A 24 -10.54 -6.55 -9.83
CA PHE A 24 -9.81 -6.41 -11.09
C PHE A 24 -9.06 -7.69 -11.47
N TYR A 25 -8.30 -8.28 -10.54
CA TYR A 25 -7.61 -9.55 -10.79
C TYR A 25 -8.59 -10.71 -11.02
N ALA A 26 -9.71 -10.76 -10.29
CA ALA A 26 -10.73 -11.79 -10.50
C ALA A 26 -11.34 -11.74 -11.91
N LEU A 27 -11.73 -10.54 -12.36
CA LEU A 27 -12.25 -10.34 -13.72
C LEU A 27 -11.20 -10.67 -14.78
N PHE A 28 -9.95 -10.30 -14.55
CA PHE A 28 -8.86 -10.59 -15.47
C PHE A 28 -8.57 -12.10 -15.54
N CYS A 29 -8.57 -12.80 -14.40
CA CYS A 29 -8.48 -14.27 -14.37
C CYS A 29 -9.64 -14.92 -15.13
N LEU A 30 -10.87 -14.44 -14.94
CA LEU A 30 -12.05 -14.95 -15.65
C LEU A 30 -11.90 -14.78 -17.15
N PHE A 31 -11.50 -13.59 -17.61
CA PHE A 31 -11.31 -13.30 -19.01
C PHE A 31 -10.25 -14.19 -19.68
N ILE A 32 -9.07 -14.32 -19.04
CA ILE A 32 -8.02 -15.20 -19.58
C ILE A 32 -8.42 -16.65 -19.49
N GLY A 33 -9.10 -17.07 -18.43
CA GLY A 33 -9.57 -18.46 -18.26
C GLY A 33 -10.57 -18.87 -19.34
N LEU A 34 -11.49 -17.99 -19.71
CA LEU A 34 -12.39 -18.23 -20.84
C LEU A 34 -11.63 -18.35 -22.18
N GLY A 35 -10.61 -17.51 -22.40
CA GLY A 35 -9.74 -17.64 -23.57
C GLY A 35 -9.00 -18.98 -23.62
N PHE A 36 -8.49 -19.46 -22.49
CA PHE A 36 -7.87 -20.81 -22.42
C PHE A 36 -8.88 -21.93 -22.68
N ALA A 37 -10.07 -21.83 -22.13
CA ALA A 37 -11.12 -22.82 -22.39
C ALA A 37 -11.43 -22.92 -23.88
N SER A 38 -11.53 -21.81 -24.60
CA SER A 38 -11.70 -21.78 -26.06
C SER A 38 -10.55 -22.48 -26.79
N VAL A 39 -9.30 -22.16 -26.46
CA VAL A 39 -8.10 -22.78 -27.08
C VAL A 39 -8.04 -24.30 -26.85
N LEU A 40 -8.44 -24.76 -25.64
CA LEU A 40 -8.48 -26.21 -25.36
C LEU A 40 -9.55 -26.93 -26.17
N ILE A 41 -10.67 -26.28 -26.44
CA ILE A 41 -11.75 -26.85 -27.27
C ILE A 41 -11.31 -26.92 -28.75
N ASP A 42 -10.55 -25.94 -29.23
CA ASP A 42 -10.16 -25.77 -30.64
C ASP A 42 -8.90 -26.56 -31.05
N GLY A 43 -8.27 -27.30 -30.16
CA GLY A 43 -7.18 -28.23 -30.57
C GLY A 43 -5.90 -28.15 -29.74
N GLY A 44 -5.89 -27.46 -28.61
CA GLY A 44 -4.82 -27.53 -27.63
C GLY A 44 -3.84 -26.36 -27.59
N LEU A 45 -2.94 -26.42 -26.61
CA LEU A 45 -2.00 -25.35 -26.30
C LEU A 45 -0.87 -25.30 -27.36
N THR A 46 -0.65 -24.12 -27.88
CA THR A 46 0.45 -23.79 -28.81
C THR A 46 1.48 -22.91 -28.11
N THR A 47 2.67 -22.74 -28.70
CA THR A 47 3.70 -21.84 -28.18
C THR A 47 3.20 -20.41 -27.86
N PRO A 48 2.32 -19.79 -28.68
CA PRO A 48 1.73 -18.47 -28.36
C PRO A 48 0.91 -18.45 -27.06
N SER A 49 0.46 -19.59 -26.55
CA SER A 49 -0.32 -19.69 -25.30
C SER A 49 0.50 -19.45 -24.03
N ILE A 50 1.83 -19.42 -24.11
CA ILE A 50 2.72 -19.23 -22.93
C ILE A 50 2.50 -17.86 -22.29
N VAL A 51 2.35 -16.80 -23.07
CA VAL A 51 2.16 -15.43 -22.55
C VAL A 51 0.84 -15.30 -21.80
N PRO A 52 -0.32 -15.68 -22.35
CA PRO A 52 -1.58 -15.70 -21.60
C PRO A 52 -1.51 -16.57 -20.34
N LEU A 53 -0.84 -17.72 -20.39
CA LEU A 53 -0.66 -18.59 -19.22
C LEU A 53 0.13 -17.89 -18.11
N ALA A 54 1.24 -17.24 -18.44
CA ALA A 54 2.02 -16.47 -17.47
C ALA A 54 1.19 -15.33 -16.84
N LEU A 55 0.42 -14.60 -17.65
CA LEU A 55 -0.48 -13.55 -17.18
C LEU A 55 -1.59 -14.11 -16.27
N PHE A 56 -2.13 -15.29 -16.59
CA PHE A 56 -3.12 -15.96 -15.75
C PHE A 56 -2.54 -16.31 -14.37
N ILE A 57 -1.33 -16.90 -14.33
CA ILE A 57 -0.63 -17.23 -13.08
C ILE A 57 -0.37 -15.96 -12.24
N VAL A 58 0.16 -14.90 -12.86
CA VAL A 58 0.40 -13.63 -12.17
C VAL A 58 -0.90 -13.05 -11.62
N SER A 59 -2.00 -13.15 -12.35
CA SER A 59 -3.31 -12.69 -11.92
C SER A 59 -3.88 -13.51 -10.77
N LEU A 60 -3.68 -14.83 -10.76
CA LEU A 60 -4.02 -15.70 -9.64
C LEU A 60 -3.24 -15.29 -8.38
N ILE A 61 -1.93 -15.02 -8.52
CA ILE A 61 -1.11 -14.52 -7.42
C ILE A 61 -1.69 -13.19 -6.88
N GLY A 62 -2.01 -12.25 -7.76
CA GLY A 62 -2.61 -10.99 -7.39
C GLY A 62 -3.97 -11.12 -6.69
N LEU A 63 -4.78 -12.08 -7.11
CA LEU A 63 -6.09 -12.37 -6.51
C LEU A 63 -5.96 -12.94 -5.08
N GLY A 64 -4.99 -13.84 -4.88
CA GLY A 64 -4.77 -14.51 -3.59
C GLY A 64 -4.07 -13.66 -2.55
N TYR A 65 -3.40 -12.59 -2.95
CA TYR A 65 -2.61 -11.75 -2.06
C TYR A 65 -3.49 -10.95 -1.10
N ARG A 66 -3.12 -10.98 0.17
CA ARG A 66 -3.76 -10.20 1.25
C ARG A 66 -2.68 -9.52 2.06
N GLU A 67 -2.87 -8.22 2.27
CA GLU A 67 -2.07 -7.43 3.18
C GLU A 67 -2.97 -6.45 3.89
N SER A 68 -2.86 -6.39 5.22
CA SER A 68 -3.68 -5.49 6.03
C SER A 68 -2.99 -5.18 7.36
N TRP A 69 -3.19 -3.96 7.81
CA TRP A 69 -2.86 -3.46 9.13
C TRP A 69 -4.18 -3.17 9.87
N MET A 70 -4.33 -3.71 11.06
CA MET A 70 -5.49 -3.47 11.92
C MET A 70 -5.02 -2.76 13.19
N PHE A 71 -5.63 -1.64 13.48
CA PHE A 71 -5.38 -0.79 14.63
C PHE A 71 -6.59 -0.91 15.57
N ASP A 72 -6.43 -1.67 16.63
CA ASP A 72 -7.51 -1.99 17.57
C ASP A 72 -7.32 -1.25 18.89
N PRO A 73 -8.12 -0.20 19.16
CA PRO A 73 -8.03 0.57 20.40
C PRO A 73 -8.51 -0.22 21.62
N HIS A 74 -9.33 -1.26 21.46
CA HIS A 74 -9.87 -2.04 22.59
C HIS A 74 -8.84 -3.00 23.16
N THR A 75 -8.05 -3.61 22.28
CA THR A 75 -6.96 -4.52 22.69
C THR A 75 -5.62 -3.81 22.82
N HIS A 76 -5.56 -2.52 22.47
CA HIS A 76 -4.33 -1.73 22.40
C HIS A 76 -3.24 -2.41 21.55
N THR A 77 -3.61 -2.95 20.39
CA THR A 77 -2.69 -3.66 19.52
C THR A 77 -2.80 -3.21 18.06
N VAL A 78 -1.65 -3.24 17.39
CA VAL A 78 -1.57 -3.10 15.93
C VAL A 78 -1.21 -4.47 15.35
N THR A 79 -2.05 -5.00 14.49
CA THR A 79 -1.86 -6.32 13.89
C THR A 79 -1.58 -6.20 12.40
N TYR A 80 -0.40 -6.63 11.99
CA TYR A 80 -0.02 -6.81 10.59
C TYR A 80 -0.38 -8.21 10.14
N THR A 81 -1.02 -8.31 9.00
CA THR A 81 -1.41 -9.58 8.40
C THR A 81 -1.02 -9.57 6.93
N ILE A 82 -0.17 -10.52 6.55
CA ILE A 82 0.19 -10.79 5.16
C ILE A 82 -0.12 -12.23 4.82
N GLY A 83 -0.64 -12.48 3.64
CA GLY A 83 -0.99 -13.85 3.28
C GLY A 83 -1.30 -14.04 1.80
N PHE A 84 -1.43 -15.34 1.45
CA PHE A 84 -1.70 -15.79 0.12
C PHE A 84 -2.57 -17.06 0.18
N TYR A 85 -3.76 -17.03 -0.41
CA TYR A 85 -4.73 -18.15 -0.47
C TYR A 85 -4.94 -18.93 0.85
N GLY A 86 -5.02 -18.21 1.99
CA GLY A 86 -5.25 -18.84 3.31
C GLY A 86 -4.00 -19.15 4.11
N LEU A 87 -2.81 -19.13 3.52
CA LEU A 87 -1.55 -19.10 4.24
C LEU A 87 -1.31 -17.69 4.74
N VAL A 88 -1.53 -17.46 6.04
CA VAL A 88 -1.51 -16.13 6.64
C VAL A 88 -0.45 -16.06 7.72
N LYS A 89 0.50 -15.13 7.56
CA LYS A 89 1.41 -14.72 8.62
C LYS A 89 0.80 -13.52 9.33
N ARG A 90 0.78 -13.54 10.65
CA ARG A 90 0.28 -12.45 11.49
C ARG A 90 1.35 -12.05 12.49
N GLU A 91 1.56 -10.76 12.60
CA GLU A 91 2.44 -10.14 13.60
C GLU A 91 1.61 -9.12 14.38
N THR A 92 1.72 -9.14 15.72
CA THR A 92 0.96 -8.24 16.59
C THR A 92 1.93 -7.42 17.40
N TYR A 93 1.72 -6.11 17.41
CA TYR A 93 2.52 -5.13 18.12
C TYR A 93 1.64 -4.48 19.19
N PRO A 94 1.99 -4.58 20.48
CA PRO A 94 1.26 -3.88 21.53
C PRO A 94 1.51 -2.36 21.43
N ALA A 95 0.49 -1.55 21.65
CA ALA A 95 0.58 -0.09 21.56
C ALA A 95 1.75 0.50 22.42
N PRO A 96 2.04 0.00 23.63
CA PRO A 96 3.19 0.50 24.41
C PRO A 96 4.56 0.26 23.76
N SER A 97 4.68 -0.64 22.78
CA SER A 97 5.93 -0.84 22.02
C SER A 97 6.07 0.10 20.82
N ILE A 98 5.03 0.87 20.52
CA ILE A 98 4.98 1.79 19.41
C ILE A 98 5.26 3.19 19.93
N GLN A 99 6.24 3.87 19.37
CA GLN A 99 6.59 5.22 19.72
C GLN A 99 5.70 6.23 19.00
N MET A 100 5.57 6.09 17.67
CA MET A 100 4.76 6.98 16.83
C MET A 100 4.48 6.37 15.46
N LEU A 101 3.48 6.97 14.78
CA LEU A 101 3.30 6.81 13.34
C LEU A 101 3.97 7.99 12.63
N GLU A 102 4.68 7.67 11.54
CA GLU A 102 5.44 8.68 10.81
C GLU A 102 5.16 8.63 9.31
N ILE A 103 5.17 9.82 8.72
CA ILE A 103 5.22 9.99 7.28
C ILE A 103 6.46 10.78 6.92
N THR A 104 7.30 10.18 6.08
CA THR A 104 8.50 10.80 5.54
C THR A 104 8.45 10.86 4.02
N HIS A 105 9.02 11.93 3.47
CA HIS A 105 9.17 12.12 2.04
C HIS A 105 10.64 12.03 1.67
N PHE A 106 10.95 11.25 0.64
CA PHE A 106 12.29 11.20 0.10
C PHE A 106 12.29 11.23 -1.43
N VAL A 107 13.36 11.76 -1.99
CA VAL A 107 13.54 11.78 -3.44
C VAL A 107 14.48 10.65 -3.83
N ARG A 108 13.96 9.66 -4.55
CA ARG A 108 14.75 8.52 -5.01
C ARG A 108 15.81 9.01 -6.01
N GLY A 109 17.08 8.82 -5.67
CA GLY A 109 18.21 9.16 -6.54
C GLY A 109 19.01 10.41 -6.11
N SER A 110 18.66 11.09 -5.01
CA SER A 110 19.52 12.09 -4.40
C SER A 110 20.38 11.44 -3.32
N SER A 111 21.69 11.37 -3.57
CA SER A 111 22.66 11.08 -2.52
C SER A 111 22.88 12.35 -1.69
N PRO A 112 22.94 12.28 -0.34
CA PRO A 112 23.13 13.48 0.51
C PRO A 112 24.44 14.26 0.24
N HIS A 113 25.35 13.70 -0.56
CA HIS A 113 26.68 14.27 -0.84
C HIS A 113 26.86 14.87 -2.24
N GLU A 114 25.86 14.79 -3.13
CA GLU A 114 25.99 15.34 -4.48
C GLU A 114 25.28 16.69 -4.65
N THR A 115 25.94 17.76 -4.25
CA THR A 115 25.45 19.15 -4.37
C THR A 115 25.48 19.70 -5.81
N ASN A 116 25.98 18.97 -6.83
CA ASN A 116 26.23 19.54 -8.16
C ASN A 116 25.90 18.68 -9.38
N VAL A 117 25.10 17.63 -9.26
CA VAL A 117 24.68 16.87 -10.44
C VAL A 117 23.30 17.32 -10.88
N ARG A 118 23.21 17.91 -12.08
CA ARG A 118 21.94 18.17 -12.76
C ARG A 118 21.14 16.87 -12.80
N PRO A 119 19.90 16.84 -12.28
CA PRO A 119 19.11 15.63 -12.24
C PRO A 119 18.79 15.17 -13.67
N ARG A 120 19.56 14.22 -14.17
CA ARG A 120 19.26 13.46 -15.38
C ARG A 120 18.27 12.36 -15.01
N GLY A 121 17.03 12.69 -15.02
CA GLY A 121 15.95 11.74 -14.73
C GLY A 121 14.88 12.39 -13.86
N ARG A 122 13.64 12.06 -14.12
CA ARG A 122 12.51 12.51 -13.31
C ARG A 122 12.66 11.91 -11.92
N ASN A 123 13.30 12.62 -11.00
CA ASN A 123 13.35 12.23 -9.59
C ASN A 123 11.92 12.05 -9.10
N LYS A 124 11.58 10.84 -8.67
CA LYS A 124 10.27 10.53 -8.13
C LYS A 124 10.31 10.76 -6.63
N ALA A 125 9.60 11.77 -6.17
CA ALA A 125 9.32 11.92 -4.76
C ALA A 125 8.47 10.73 -4.30
N MET A 126 8.92 10.09 -3.23
CA MET A 126 8.28 8.93 -2.62
C MET A 126 7.83 9.32 -1.22
N LEU A 127 6.69 8.81 -0.82
CA LEU A 127 6.16 8.90 0.53
C LEU A 127 6.29 7.54 1.20
N VAL A 128 6.79 7.52 2.42
CA VAL A 128 6.84 6.35 3.29
C VAL A 128 5.93 6.59 4.48
N PHE A 129 4.99 5.71 4.67
CA PHE A 129 4.20 5.61 5.88
C PHE A 129 4.76 4.47 6.72
N SER A 130 5.19 4.76 7.94
CA SER A 130 5.90 3.84 8.81
C SER A 130 5.40 3.88 10.25
N LEU A 131 5.69 2.80 10.97
CA LEU A 131 5.50 2.63 12.39
C LEU A 131 6.86 2.63 13.08
N HIS A 132 7.12 3.61 13.93
CA HIS A 132 8.32 3.64 14.76
C HIS A 132 8.08 2.90 16.06
N MET A 133 8.99 1.99 16.39
CA MET A 133 8.95 1.20 17.61
C MET A 133 9.86 1.83 18.68
N GLN A 134 9.62 1.51 19.95
CA GLN A 134 10.43 2.01 21.04
C GLN A 134 11.87 1.46 21.07
N ASP A 135 12.13 0.37 20.33
CA ASP A 135 13.47 -0.20 20.14
C ASP A 135 14.24 0.43 18.96
N ASP A 136 13.82 1.60 18.51
CA ASP A 136 14.33 2.31 17.33
C ASP A 136 14.18 1.55 16.00
N SER A 137 13.47 0.43 15.98
CA SER A 137 13.13 -0.26 14.73
C SER A 137 11.97 0.42 14.03
N THR A 138 11.98 0.39 12.70
CA THR A 138 10.92 0.97 11.86
C THR A 138 10.27 -0.12 11.04
N LYS A 139 8.95 -0.09 10.96
CA LYS A 139 8.15 -0.98 10.11
C LYS A 139 7.42 -0.16 9.05
N ASP A 140 7.80 -0.34 7.82
CA ASP A 140 7.13 0.34 6.71
C ASP A 140 5.74 -0.28 6.48
N ILE A 141 4.72 0.56 6.53
CA ILE A 141 3.33 0.20 6.27
C ILE A 141 3.05 0.31 4.77
N GLU A 142 3.44 1.42 4.15
CA GLU A 142 3.26 1.64 2.72
C GLU A 142 4.34 2.58 2.17
N ILE A 143 4.86 2.24 0.98
CA ILE A 143 5.76 3.10 0.22
C ILE A 143 5.13 3.37 -1.14
N LEU A 144 4.90 4.63 -1.46
CA LEU A 144 4.26 5.01 -2.72
C LEU A 144 4.82 6.32 -3.28
N PRO A 145 4.67 6.55 -4.60
CA PRO A 145 4.97 7.86 -5.18
C PRO A 145 4.05 8.94 -4.60
N GLU A 146 4.62 10.07 -4.16
CA GLU A 146 3.90 11.20 -3.54
C GLU A 146 2.66 11.62 -4.37
N ARG A 147 2.81 11.73 -5.70
CA ARG A 147 1.68 12.03 -6.62
C ARG A 147 0.53 11.02 -6.53
N THR A 148 0.81 9.81 -6.06
CA THR A 148 -0.19 8.75 -5.94
C THR A 148 -0.95 8.83 -4.62
N SER A 149 -0.32 9.35 -3.57
CA SER A 149 -0.95 9.59 -2.27
C SER A 149 -2.09 10.61 -2.40
N GLY A 150 -1.81 11.78 -2.98
CA GLY A 150 -2.76 12.88 -3.07
C GLY A 150 -3.34 13.25 -1.70
N GLY A 151 -2.54 13.23 -0.63
CA GLY A 151 -2.93 13.55 0.73
C GLY A 151 -3.73 12.45 1.46
N ARG A 152 -4.07 11.35 0.79
CA ARG A 152 -4.93 10.30 1.36
C ARG A 152 -4.20 9.40 2.35
N THR A 153 -2.93 9.13 2.11
CA THR A 153 -2.11 8.31 3.00
C THR A 153 -1.83 9.07 4.29
N GLU A 154 -1.56 10.37 4.20
CA GLU A 154 -1.37 11.27 5.34
C GLU A 154 -2.65 11.34 6.19
N ALA A 155 -3.81 11.56 5.56
CA ALA A 155 -5.10 11.58 6.25
C ALA A 155 -5.41 10.22 6.91
N ALA A 156 -5.07 9.10 6.25
CA ALA A 156 -5.24 7.78 6.81
C ALA A 156 -4.31 7.54 8.01
N ALA A 157 -3.04 7.95 7.92
CA ALA A 157 -2.06 7.82 9.00
C ALA A 157 -2.49 8.63 10.23
N GLN A 158 -2.92 9.89 10.02
CA GLN A 158 -3.44 10.74 11.09
C GLN A 158 -4.69 10.14 11.75
N ALA A 159 -5.63 9.61 10.97
CA ALA A 159 -6.83 8.96 11.48
C ALA A 159 -6.48 7.69 12.29
N LEU A 160 -5.50 6.89 11.84
CA LEU A 160 -5.04 5.69 12.54
C LEU A 160 -4.33 6.02 13.85
N ALA A 161 -3.50 7.08 13.84
CA ALA A 161 -2.84 7.58 15.04
C ALA A 161 -3.88 8.04 16.08
N ALA A 162 -4.90 8.78 15.65
CA ALA A 162 -5.98 9.24 16.52
C ALA A 162 -6.82 8.07 17.10
N ILE A 163 -7.05 7.00 16.34
CA ILE A 163 -7.77 5.80 16.82
C ILE A 163 -7.01 5.10 17.95
N MET A 164 -5.68 5.09 17.90
CA MET A 164 -4.83 4.40 18.87
C MET A 164 -4.28 5.32 19.96
N ASP A 165 -4.60 6.62 19.90
CA ASP A 165 -4.01 7.66 20.76
C ASP A 165 -2.47 7.65 20.72
N LEU A 166 -1.91 7.46 19.50
CA LEU A 166 -0.49 7.44 19.24
C LEU A 166 -0.02 8.79 18.70
N PRO A 167 1.22 9.22 19.00
CA PRO A 167 1.82 10.38 18.37
C PRO A 167 1.90 10.19 16.85
N PHE A 168 1.66 11.28 16.11
CA PHE A 168 1.79 11.32 14.66
C PHE A 168 2.82 12.38 14.27
N HIS A 169 3.76 12.02 13.43
CA HIS A 169 4.75 12.92 12.86
C HIS A 169 4.68 12.91 11.34
N ALA A 170 4.71 14.08 10.73
CA ALA A 170 4.88 14.25 9.31
C ALA A 170 6.03 15.23 9.08
N ASP A 171 6.95 14.89 8.19
CA ASP A 171 8.10 15.73 7.84
C ASP A 171 7.73 16.99 7.05
N ARG A 172 6.50 17.06 6.55
CA ARG A 172 5.91 18.20 5.85
C ARG A 172 4.49 18.43 6.30
N GLU A 173 4.06 19.69 6.24
CA GLU A 173 2.64 20.00 6.37
C GLU A 173 1.85 19.33 5.24
N PRO A 174 0.66 18.78 5.55
CA PRO A 174 -0.16 18.13 4.52
C PRO A 174 -0.55 19.16 3.44
N ASP A 175 -0.29 18.83 2.18
CA ASP A 175 -0.59 19.65 0.98
C ASP A 175 -2.09 19.98 0.81
N ILE A 176 -2.94 19.52 1.74
CA ILE A 176 -4.39 19.76 1.75
C ILE A 176 -4.73 21.27 1.78
N TYR A 177 -3.79 22.13 2.23
CA TYR A 177 -3.97 23.58 2.27
C TYR A 177 -3.36 24.35 1.10
N GLN A 178 -2.58 23.71 0.25
CA GLN A 178 -2.09 24.29 -1.00
C GLN A 178 -2.98 23.90 -2.19
N SER A 179 -4.26 24.23 -2.13
CA SER A 179 -5.04 24.38 -3.36
C SER A 179 -4.57 25.66 -4.06
N VAL A 180 -3.42 25.60 -4.71
CA VAL A 180 -3.03 26.61 -5.67
C VAL A 180 -4.08 26.59 -6.78
N SER A 181 -4.96 27.56 -6.75
CA SER A 181 -5.91 27.80 -7.81
C SER A 181 -5.11 28.06 -9.08
N VAL A 182 -5.36 27.25 -10.14
CA VAL A 182 -4.78 27.41 -11.47
C VAL A 182 -5.21 28.75 -12.13
N ARG A 183 -5.81 29.66 -11.38
CA ARG A 183 -6.24 31.00 -11.83
C ARG A 183 -5.25 32.12 -11.52
N ASP A 184 -4.13 31.80 -10.86
CA ASP A 184 -3.12 32.81 -10.48
C ASP A 184 -1.83 32.72 -11.31
N VAL A 185 -1.92 32.23 -12.56
CA VAL A 185 -0.87 32.33 -13.58
C VAL A 185 -1.38 33.07 -14.79
#